data_c17643710c9487b8affdf6877fe8d851
#
_entry.id   c17643710c9487b8affdf6877fe8d851
#
_cell.length_a   1.000
_cell.length_b   1.000
_cell.length_c   1.000
_cell.angle_alpha   90.00
_cell.angle_beta   90.00
_cell.angle_gamma   90.00
#
_symmetry.space_group_name_H-M   'P 1'
#
loop_
_entity.id
_entity.type
_entity.pdbx_description
1 polymer ?
#
loop_
_entity_poly.entity_id
_entity_poly.type
_entity_poly.pdbx_seq_one_letter_code
_entity_poly.pdbx_strand_id
1 'polypeptide(L)'
;MIARRDFLTGAAAGFLLAPRLANAKASQPATPVNFDVPAGACDCHTHIHGDPATFPWFPGRTYTPEMAVPEEMTALHKAIKMQRVVIVTPSVYGPDNSATILGMKARGNDARGVAVIDDKTSEAELDRLASLGFKGIRLNLSTAGISDPRVATERFVVAAERVKRRNWHIQLNTTLPVIAAMKDTLAASPVPLVFDHYGNADEERGVGQPGFSDLVNLVKSGKAYVKISVTAGPRQNYAYFTPLAQMLIAANVDRIVWGTNWPHPNSVDGSTTKVNPLWQVDDGLVLNLLPTWAPDAATRKKILVDNAARLYGF
;
A
#
# COMPACT_ATOMS: atom_id res chain seq x y z
N MET A 1 63.02 -33.06 -15.81
CA MET A 1 61.71 -32.86 -16.46
C MET A 1 60.69 -32.84 -15.35
N ILE A 2 60.17 -31.61 -15.03
CA ILE A 2 59.24 -31.44 -13.91
C ILE A 2 57.94 -30.92 -14.59
N ALA A 3 56.86 -31.70 -14.40
CA ALA A 3 55.54 -31.38 -14.93
C ALA A 3 54.86 -30.30 -14.07
N ARG A 4 54.42 -29.24 -14.73
CA ARG A 4 53.52 -28.19 -14.13
C ARG A 4 52.12 -28.73 -13.99
N ARG A 5 51.55 -28.68 -12.78
CA ARG A 5 50.13 -28.87 -12.49
C ARG A 5 49.45 -27.52 -12.52
N ASP A 6 48.50 -27.35 -13.46
CA ASP A 6 47.61 -26.21 -13.52
C ASP A 6 46.54 -26.34 -12.44
N PHE A 7 46.47 -25.36 -11.53
CA PHE A 7 45.38 -25.21 -10.56
C PHE A 7 44.25 -24.36 -11.23
N LEU A 8 43.17 -25.04 -11.54
CA LEU A 8 41.89 -24.39 -11.87
C LEU A 8 41.23 -23.95 -10.57
N THR A 9 41.27 -22.65 -10.28
CA THR A 9 40.47 -22.02 -9.22
C THR A 9 39.04 -21.78 -9.75
N GLY A 10 38.13 -22.67 -9.43
CA GLY A 10 36.69 -22.46 -9.62
C GLY A 10 36.18 -21.48 -8.58
N ALA A 11 35.78 -20.29 -9.02
CA ALA A 11 35.04 -19.34 -8.20
C ALA A 11 33.61 -19.87 -7.99
N ALA A 12 33.34 -20.45 -6.83
CA ALA A 12 31.96 -20.73 -6.39
C ALA A 12 31.30 -19.40 -6.00
N ALA A 13 30.40 -18.92 -6.84
CA ALA A 13 29.50 -17.84 -6.48
C ALA A 13 28.55 -18.35 -5.39
N GLY A 14 28.88 -18.09 -4.14
CA GLY A 14 27.99 -18.33 -3.02
C GLY A 14 26.80 -17.40 -3.06
N PHE A 15 25.64 -17.90 -3.45
CA PHE A 15 24.39 -17.25 -3.18
C PHE A 15 24.20 -17.15 -1.67
N LEU A 16 24.46 -15.98 -1.10
CA LEU A 16 24.07 -15.66 0.28
C LEU A 16 22.53 -15.58 0.32
N LEU A 17 21.90 -16.69 0.62
CA LEU A 17 20.51 -16.70 1.08
C LEU A 17 20.46 -15.86 2.35
N ALA A 18 19.78 -14.70 2.29
CA ALA A 18 19.50 -13.93 3.49
C ALA A 18 18.82 -14.84 4.52
N PRO A 19 19.18 -14.75 5.82
CA PRO A 19 18.55 -15.57 6.84
C PRO A 19 17.04 -15.29 6.81
N ARG A 20 16.24 -16.32 6.51
CA ARG A 20 14.81 -16.29 6.72
C ARG A 20 14.60 -16.05 8.21
N LEU A 21 13.80 -15.05 8.57
CA LEU A 21 13.33 -14.90 9.95
C LEU A 21 12.61 -16.21 10.30
N ALA A 22 13.22 -17.03 11.16
CA ALA A 22 12.81 -18.41 11.39
C ALA A 22 11.38 -18.56 11.97
N ASN A 23 10.70 -17.43 12.30
CA ASN A 23 9.34 -17.35 12.85
C ASN A 23 8.51 -16.24 12.20
N ALA A 24 8.84 -15.76 10.99
CA ALA A 24 8.04 -14.77 10.30
C ALA A 24 6.65 -15.36 10.00
N LYS A 25 5.59 -14.72 10.54
CA LYS A 25 4.20 -15.09 10.25
C LYS A 25 3.69 -14.39 9.00
N ALA A 26 4.16 -13.16 8.75
CA ALA A 26 3.85 -12.41 7.56
C ALA A 26 4.65 -12.90 6.35
N SER A 27 4.05 -12.85 5.17
CA SER A 27 4.66 -13.33 3.92
C SER A 27 6.01 -12.69 3.66
N GLN A 28 6.93 -13.49 3.12
CA GLN A 28 8.22 -13.04 2.62
C GLN A 28 8.36 -13.47 1.16
N PRO A 29 8.98 -12.63 0.28
CA PRO A 29 9.06 -12.94 -1.14
C PRO A 29 9.92 -14.18 -1.38
N ALA A 30 9.36 -15.12 -2.17
CA ALA A 30 10.06 -16.33 -2.61
C ALA A 30 10.68 -16.12 -4.00
N THR A 31 10.06 -15.30 -4.85
CA THR A 31 10.52 -15.00 -6.21
C THR A 31 11.50 -13.82 -6.20
N PRO A 32 12.73 -13.97 -6.71
CA PRO A 32 13.64 -12.84 -6.87
C PRO A 32 13.11 -11.78 -7.82
N VAL A 33 13.39 -10.51 -7.56
CA VAL A 33 13.05 -9.42 -8.48
C VAL A 33 13.89 -9.53 -9.75
N ASN A 34 13.25 -9.51 -10.92
CA ASN A 34 13.83 -9.79 -12.23
C ASN A 34 14.14 -8.54 -13.08
N PHE A 35 14.06 -7.35 -12.49
CA PHE A 35 14.41 -6.09 -13.16
C PHE A 35 15.16 -5.15 -12.21
N ASP A 36 15.76 -4.09 -12.77
CA ASP A 36 16.44 -3.08 -11.97
C ASP A 36 15.43 -2.16 -11.28
N VAL A 37 15.29 -2.33 -9.97
CA VAL A 37 14.49 -1.44 -9.12
C VAL A 37 15.25 -0.13 -8.93
N PRO A 38 14.66 1.02 -9.30
CA PRO A 38 15.35 2.30 -9.20
C PRO A 38 15.63 2.68 -7.74
N ALA A 39 16.76 3.35 -7.51
CA ALA A 39 17.09 3.89 -6.18
C ALA A 39 16.00 4.86 -5.69
N GLY A 40 15.65 4.79 -4.41
CA GLY A 40 14.56 5.55 -3.82
C GLY A 40 13.18 4.95 -4.03
N ALA A 41 13.08 3.71 -4.56
CA ALA A 41 11.79 3.03 -4.73
C ALA A 41 11.03 2.93 -3.40
N CYS A 42 9.73 3.18 -3.48
CA CYS A 42 8.82 3.25 -2.35
C CYS A 42 7.69 2.23 -2.45
N ASP A 43 7.51 1.46 -1.39
CA ASP A 43 6.27 0.73 -1.15
C ASP A 43 5.26 1.69 -0.52
N CYS A 44 4.22 2.06 -1.27
CA CYS A 44 3.26 3.08 -0.84
C CYS A 44 2.06 2.52 -0.05
N HIS A 45 2.07 1.23 0.31
CA HIS A 45 0.97 0.65 1.09
C HIS A 45 1.41 -0.56 1.89
N THR A 46 1.71 -0.35 3.16
CA THR A 46 1.97 -1.42 4.14
C THR A 46 1.21 -1.15 5.43
N HIS A 47 1.11 -2.18 6.28
CA HIS A 47 0.55 -2.08 7.62
C HIS A 47 1.49 -2.71 8.65
N ILE A 48 1.42 -2.26 9.90
CA ILE A 48 2.02 -2.92 11.05
C ILE A 48 0.90 -3.47 11.94
N HIS A 49 1.01 -4.73 12.31
CA HIS A 49 0.18 -5.37 13.31
C HIS A 49 1.07 -5.71 14.50
N GLY A 50 1.08 -4.81 15.50
CA GLY A 50 1.90 -4.96 16.70
C GLY A 50 1.35 -5.99 17.67
N ASP A 51 2.10 -6.22 18.75
CA ASP A 51 1.66 -7.08 19.86
C ASP A 51 0.39 -6.52 20.50
N PRO A 52 -0.73 -7.27 20.54
CA PRO A 52 -1.99 -6.81 21.11
C PRO A 52 -1.92 -6.42 22.58
N ALA A 53 -0.93 -6.91 23.33
CA ALA A 53 -0.70 -6.48 24.71
C ALA A 53 -0.22 -5.03 24.81
N THR A 54 0.47 -4.53 23.78
CA THR A 54 0.97 -3.15 23.69
C THR A 54 0.11 -2.28 22.78
N PHE A 55 -0.43 -2.86 21.72
CA PHE A 55 -1.26 -2.20 20.70
C PHE A 55 -2.63 -2.89 20.65
N PRO A 56 -3.56 -2.56 21.56
CA PRO A 56 -4.84 -3.24 21.66
C PRO A 56 -5.69 -2.99 20.40
N TRP A 57 -6.38 -4.05 19.96
CA TRP A 57 -7.28 -3.95 18.84
C TRP A 57 -8.49 -3.05 19.14
N PHE A 58 -8.88 -2.27 18.16
CA PHE A 58 -10.08 -1.45 18.24
C PHE A 58 -11.33 -2.32 18.44
N PRO A 59 -12.21 -2.00 19.43
CA PRO A 59 -13.42 -2.80 19.66
C PRO A 59 -14.36 -2.89 18.46
N GLY A 60 -14.43 -1.83 17.64
CA GLY A 60 -15.26 -1.75 16.43
C GLY A 60 -14.61 -2.32 15.18
N ARG A 61 -13.53 -3.08 15.29
CA ARG A 61 -12.90 -3.75 14.14
C ARG A 61 -13.80 -4.81 13.52
N THR A 62 -13.61 -5.13 12.26
CA THR A 62 -14.36 -6.16 11.55
C THR A 62 -13.62 -7.51 11.47
N TYR A 63 -12.32 -7.53 11.75
CA TYR A 63 -11.48 -8.73 11.79
C TYR A 63 -10.33 -8.57 12.79
N THR A 64 -9.68 -9.66 13.15
CA THR A 64 -8.50 -9.67 14.03
C THR A 64 -7.35 -10.37 13.28
N PRO A 65 -6.33 -9.64 12.81
CA PRO A 65 -5.21 -10.24 12.07
C PRO A 65 -4.17 -10.87 12.99
N GLU A 66 -3.30 -11.71 12.44
CA GLU A 66 -2.03 -12.06 13.07
C GLU A 66 -1.10 -10.84 13.18
N MET A 67 -0.12 -10.97 14.06
CA MET A 67 0.96 -9.96 14.18
C MET A 67 1.81 -9.92 12.91
N ALA A 68 2.29 -8.70 12.59
CA ALA A 68 3.23 -8.44 11.51
C ALA A 68 4.09 -7.24 11.93
N VAL A 69 5.35 -7.50 12.27
CA VAL A 69 6.22 -6.55 12.96
C VAL A 69 7.15 -5.79 11.99
N PRO A 70 7.71 -4.64 12.40
CA PRO A 70 8.57 -3.82 11.55
C PRO A 70 9.80 -4.55 10.99
N GLU A 71 10.35 -5.52 11.71
CA GLU A 71 11.49 -6.32 11.31
C GLU A 71 11.15 -7.19 10.09
N GLU A 72 9.97 -7.81 10.08
CA GLU A 72 9.47 -8.62 8.97
C GLU A 72 9.22 -7.75 7.73
N MET A 73 8.64 -6.56 7.89
CA MET A 73 8.48 -5.58 6.82
C MET A 73 9.83 -5.14 6.25
N THR A 74 10.83 -4.94 7.12
CA THR A 74 12.16 -4.53 6.69
C THR A 74 12.86 -5.64 5.91
N ALA A 75 12.69 -6.91 6.32
CA ALA A 75 13.21 -8.06 5.59
C ALA A 75 12.58 -8.19 4.20
N LEU A 76 11.25 -8.05 4.09
CA LEU A 76 10.55 -7.99 2.81
C LEU A 76 11.13 -6.89 1.92
N HIS A 77 11.18 -5.64 2.40
CA HIS A 77 11.65 -4.51 1.61
C HIS A 77 13.09 -4.68 1.13
N LYS A 78 13.95 -5.27 1.96
CA LYS A 78 15.32 -5.61 1.55
C LYS A 78 15.33 -6.61 0.39
N ALA A 79 14.47 -7.63 0.44
CA ALA A 79 14.39 -8.65 -0.59
C ALA A 79 13.85 -8.11 -1.92
N ILE A 80 12.85 -7.21 -1.89
CA ILE A 80 12.28 -6.57 -3.10
C ILE A 80 12.90 -5.21 -3.43
N LYS A 81 14.00 -4.83 -2.76
CA LYS A 81 14.80 -3.61 -3.01
C LYS A 81 14.03 -2.29 -2.83
N MET A 82 13.04 -2.25 -1.93
CA MET A 82 12.32 -1.02 -1.57
C MET A 82 13.06 -0.26 -0.48
N GLN A 83 13.46 0.98 -0.76
CA GLN A 83 14.18 1.84 0.18
C GLN A 83 13.22 2.63 1.06
N ARG A 84 12.11 3.11 0.51
CA ARG A 84 11.11 3.95 1.18
C ARG A 84 9.82 3.18 1.41
N VAL A 85 9.05 3.64 2.39
CA VAL A 85 7.76 3.02 2.73
C VAL A 85 6.73 4.05 3.17
N VAL A 86 5.48 3.80 2.82
CA VAL A 86 4.33 4.48 3.40
C VAL A 86 3.54 3.47 4.22
N ILE A 87 3.51 3.68 5.54
CA ILE A 87 2.80 2.82 6.46
C ILE A 87 1.42 3.42 6.74
N VAL A 88 0.40 2.65 6.42
CA VAL A 88 -1.01 3.05 6.55
C VAL A 88 -1.58 2.45 7.82
N THR A 89 -2.21 3.24 8.65
CA THR A 89 -2.89 2.71 9.84
C THR A 89 -4.02 1.77 9.41
N PRO A 90 -3.95 0.47 9.79
CA PRO A 90 -4.98 -0.49 9.43
C PRO A 90 -6.26 -0.26 10.25
N SER A 91 -7.42 -0.60 9.66
CA SER A 91 -8.73 -0.39 10.28
C SER A 91 -8.92 -1.06 11.65
N VAL A 92 -8.14 -2.10 11.92
CA VAL A 92 -8.18 -2.87 13.18
C VAL A 92 -7.73 -2.09 14.42
N TYR A 93 -7.11 -0.92 14.24
CA TYR A 93 -6.75 -0.02 15.34
C TYR A 93 -7.69 1.19 15.45
N GLY A 94 -8.67 1.34 14.55
CA GLY A 94 -9.51 2.55 14.56
C GLY A 94 -8.64 3.81 14.47
N PRO A 95 -8.84 4.82 15.34
CA PRO A 95 -8.07 6.06 15.32
C PRO A 95 -6.73 5.98 16.07
N ASP A 96 -6.33 4.82 16.58
CA ASP A 96 -5.02 4.64 17.22
C ASP A 96 -3.93 4.40 16.16
N ASN A 97 -3.03 5.37 16.01
CA ASN A 97 -1.93 5.34 15.04
C ASN A 97 -0.60 4.82 15.64
N SER A 98 -0.60 4.32 16.87
CA SER A 98 0.62 3.98 17.60
C SER A 98 1.44 2.85 16.95
N ALA A 99 0.79 1.79 16.42
CA ALA A 99 1.48 0.73 15.69
C ALA A 99 2.10 1.23 14.38
N THR A 100 1.43 2.16 13.69
CA THR A 100 1.99 2.82 12.50
C THR A 100 3.23 3.64 12.87
N ILE A 101 3.18 4.40 13.96
CA ILE A 101 4.32 5.17 14.47
C ILE A 101 5.50 4.25 14.83
N LEU A 102 5.25 3.06 15.41
CA LEU A 102 6.28 2.06 15.66
C LEU A 102 7.02 1.69 14.35
N GLY A 103 6.28 1.34 13.32
CA GLY A 103 6.86 1.00 12.01
C GLY A 103 7.63 2.17 11.37
N MET A 104 7.10 3.39 11.49
CA MET A 104 7.78 4.58 10.98
C MET A 104 9.10 4.83 11.72
N LYS A 105 9.13 4.68 13.04
CA LYS A 105 10.37 4.81 13.83
C LYS A 105 11.43 3.79 13.43
N ALA A 106 11.04 2.55 13.13
CA ALA A 106 11.96 1.51 12.69
C ALA A 106 12.61 1.81 11.33
N ARG A 107 11.96 2.61 10.47
CA ARG A 107 12.46 3.00 9.12
C ARG A 107 13.03 4.43 9.08
N GLY A 108 12.84 5.23 10.12
CA GLY A 108 13.38 6.58 10.21
C GLY A 108 12.93 7.50 9.06
N ASN A 109 13.87 8.20 8.44
CA ASN A 109 13.58 9.18 7.38
C ASN A 109 13.00 8.56 6.09
N ASP A 110 13.13 7.25 5.91
CA ASP A 110 12.62 6.51 4.76
C ASP A 110 11.16 6.09 4.92
N ALA A 111 10.48 6.52 5.99
CA ALA A 111 9.07 6.23 6.22
C ALA A 111 8.19 7.47 6.23
N ARG A 112 6.94 7.30 5.77
CA ARG A 112 5.84 8.24 5.95
C ARG A 112 4.61 7.49 6.45
N GLY A 113 3.68 8.21 7.09
CA GLY A 113 2.46 7.64 7.64
C GLY A 113 1.20 8.15 6.93
N VAL A 114 0.17 7.30 6.92
CA VAL A 114 -1.21 7.69 6.63
C VAL A 114 -2.05 7.30 7.85
N ALA A 115 -2.67 8.29 8.50
CA ALA A 115 -3.40 8.11 9.75
C ALA A 115 -4.85 7.67 9.53
N VAL A 116 -5.44 7.09 10.55
CA VAL A 116 -6.90 7.05 10.72
C VAL A 116 -7.25 8.01 11.85
N ILE A 117 -8.30 8.78 11.68
CA ILE A 117 -8.80 9.76 12.66
C ILE A 117 -10.29 9.61 12.88
N ASP A 118 -10.78 10.14 13.98
CA ASP A 118 -12.20 10.24 14.33
C ASP A 118 -12.58 11.67 14.74
N ASP A 119 -13.82 11.86 15.16
CA ASP A 119 -14.34 13.16 15.60
C ASP A 119 -13.66 13.68 16.88
N LYS A 120 -13.08 12.78 17.68
CA LYS A 120 -12.39 13.10 18.94
C LYS A 120 -10.92 13.45 18.72
N THR A 121 -10.36 13.17 17.56
CA THR A 121 -8.96 13.50 17.23
C THR A 121 -8.80 15.02 17.22
N SER A 122 -8.03 15.56 18.14
CA SER A 122 -7.83 17.01 18.26
C SER A 122 -6.94 17.58 17.16
N GLU A 123 -7.00 18.90 16.95
CA GLU A 123 -6.08 19.58 16.03
C GLU A 123 -4.62 19.48 16.50
N ALA A 124 -4.39 19.52 17.82
CA ALA A 124 -3.05 19.29 18.39
C ALA A 124 -2.51 17.90 18.06
N GLU A 125 -3.38 16.87 18.07
CA GLU A 125 -2.97 15.53 17.68
C GLU A 125 -2.67 15.45 16.18
N LEU A 126 -3.46 16.10 15.32
CA LEU A 126 -3.15 16.20 13.89
C LEU A 126 -1.81 16.91 13.63
N ASP A 127 -1.49 17.97 14.38
CA ASP A 127 -0.20 18.66 14.28
C ASP A 127 0.95 17.77 14.78
N ARG A 128 0.73 16.99 15.85
CA ARG A 128 1.70 15.99 16.35
C ARG A 128 1.95 14.91 15.29
N LEU A 129 0.92 14.35 14.67
CA LEU A 129 1.05 13.36 13.60
C LEU A 129 1.80 13.96 12.38
N ALA A 130 1.52 15.21 12.01
CA ALA A 130 2.23 15.91 10.95
C ALA A 130 3.74 16.00 11.25
N SER A 131 4.11 16.36 12.49
CA SER A 131 5.51 16.45 12.92
C SER A 131 6.23 15.11 12.91
N LEU A 132 5.50 13.99 13.06
CA LEU A 132 6.01 12.63 12.97
C LEU A 132 6.14 12.11 11.53
N GLY A 133 5.73 12.89 10.52
CA GLY A 133 5.85 12.51 9.11
C GLY A 133 4.59 11.88 8.49
N PHE A 134 3.42 12.02 9.14
CA PHE A 134 2.16 11.67 8.49
C PHE A 134 1.84 12.69 7.38
N LYS A 135 1.32 12.19 6.24
CA LYS A 135 1.06 12.98 5.03
C LYS A 135 -0.38 12.91 4.54
N GLY A 136 -1.23 12.21 5.25
CA GLY A 136 -2.64 12.06 4.90
C GLY A 136 -3.41 11.25 5.92
N ILE A 137 -4.70 11.12 5.65
CA ILE A 137 -5.60 10.24 6.41
C ILE A 137 -6.26 9.22 5.49
N ARG A 138 -6.69 8.10 6.07
CA ARG A 138 -7.43 7.04 5.38
C ARG A 138 -8.88 6.98 5.84
N LEU A 139 -9.80 6.97 4.88
CA LEU A 139 -11.20 6.63 5.09
C LEU A 139 -11.44 5.17 4.70
N ASN A 140 -11.71 4.33 5.70
CA ASN A 140 -11.95 2.89 5.54
C ASN A 140 -13.42 2.60 5.23
N LEU A 141 -13.97 3.14 4.13
CA LEU A 141 -15.40 3.03 3.80
C LEU A 141 -15.79 1.57 3.51
N SER A 142 -15.03 0.91 2.64
CA SER A 142 -15.31 -0.50 2.26
C SER A 142 -15.22 -1.44 3.46
N THR A 143 -14.13 -1.38 4.25
CA THR A 143 -13.96 -2.24 5.42
C THR A 143 -15.01 -1.97 6.51
N ALA A 144 -15.53 -0.75 6.60
CA ALA A 144 -16.62 -0.40 7.51
C ALA A 144 -18.01 -0.72 6.96
N GLY A 145 -18.11 -1.37 5.77
CA GLY A 145 -19.37 -1.74 5.14
C GLY A 145 -20.19 -0.54 4.62
N ILE A 146 -19.54 0.62 4.41
CA ILE A 146 -20.22 1.84 3.93
C ILE A 146 -20.33 1.79 2.42
N SER A 147 -21.53 1.49 1.96
CA SER A 147 -21.92 1.46 0.55
C SER A 147 -22.90 2.58 0.15
N ASP A 148 -23.52 3.29 1.12
CA ASP A 148 -24.35 4.47 0.84
C ASP A 148 -23.47 5.66 0.44
N PRO A 149 -23.59 6.17 -0.80
CA PRO A 149 -22.79 7.29 -1.28
C PRO A 149 -23.00 8.59 -0.50
N ARG A 150 -24.17 8.80 0.09
CA ARG A 150 -24.45 10.00 0.90
C ARG A 150 -23.62 9.99 2.17
N VAL A 151 -23.60 8.85 2.89
CA VAL A 151 -22.77 8.67 4.08
C VAL A 151 -21.29 8.80 3.74
N ALA A 152 -20.87 8.21 2.62
CA ALA A 152 -19.49 8.31 2.14
C ALA A 152 -19.11 9.77 1.81
N THR A 153 -20.00 10.52 1.16
CA THR A 153 -19.80 11.93 0.83
C THR A 153 -19.68 12.80 2.09
N GLU A 154 -20.57 12.63 3.05
CA GLU A 154 -20.53 13.37 4.33
C GLU A 154 -19.20 13.14 5.05
N ARG A 155 -18.78 11.90 5.19
CA ARG A 155 -17.49 11.56 5.82
C ARG A 155 -16.31 12.16 5.05
N PHE A 156 -16.34 12.11 3.73
CA PHE A 156 -15.30 12.68 2.90
C PHE A 156 -15.20 14.21 3.06
N VAL A 157 -16.32 14.92 3.00
CA VAL A 157 -16.35 16.38 3.11
C VAL A 157 -15.82 16.83 4.47
N VAL A 158 -16.28 16.22 5.57
CA VAL A 158 -15.79 16.50 6.92
C VAL A 158 -14.28 16.24 7.01
N ALA A 159 -13.81 15.11 6.49
CA ALA A 159 -12.39 14.76 6.52
C ALA A 159 -11.54 15.75 5.70
N ALA A 160 -12.02 16.18 4.52
CA ALA A 160 -11.32 17.12 3.65
C ALA A 160 -11.12 18.48 4.33
N GLU A 161 -12.17 19.01 4.98
CA GLU A 161 -12.07 20.25 5.75
C GLU A 161 -11.04 20.17 6.87
N ARG A 162 -10.97 19.04 7.57
CA ARG A 162 -10.02 18.85 8.67
C ARG A 162 -8.56 18.79 8.26
N VAL A 163 -8.27 18.30 7.06
CA VAL A 163 -6.86 18.05 6.65
C VAL A 163 -6.32 19.05 5.64
N LYS A 164 -7.17 19.87 4.99
CA LYS A 164 -6.76 20.79 3.91
C LYS A 164 -5.66 21.78 4.30
N ARG A 165 -5.67 22.30 5.53
CA ARG A 165 -4.67 23.27 6.00
C ARG A 165 -3.25 22.67 6.14
N ARG A 166 -3.13 21.30 6.19
CA ARG A 166 -1.86 20.57 6.31
C ARG A 166 -1.33 20.10 4.97
N ASN A 167 -2.03 20.40 3.88
CA ASN A 167 -1.77 19.83 2.55
C ASN A 167 -1.73 18.29 2.56
N TRP A 168 -2.50 17.67 3.45
CA TRP A 168 -2.61 16.21 3.52
C TRP A 168 -3.55 15.70 2.45
N HIS A 169 -3.25 14.51 1.92
CA HIS A 169 -4.16 13.80 1.05
C HIS A 169 -5.21 13.01 1.83
N ILE A 170 -6.30 12.68 1.17
CA ILE A 170 -7.26 11.68 1.66
C ILE A 170 -7.08 10.40 0.86
N GLN A 171 -6.75 9.32 1.56
CA GLN A 171 -6.71 7.98 1.03
C GLN A 171 -8.06 7.29 1.24
N LEU A 172 -8.62 6.72 0.16
CA LEU A 172 -9.95 6.15 0.12
C LEU A 172 -9.87 4.63 -0.11
N ASN A 173 -10.25 3.85 0.90
CA ASN A 173 -10.58 2.45 0.75
C ASN A 173 -12.09 2.35 0.53
N THR A 174 -12.51 2.31 -0.73
CA THR A 174 -13.92 2.37 -1.15
C THR A 174 -14.14 1.53 -2.41
N THR A 175 -15.39 1.38 -2.83
CA THR A 175 -15.74 0.57 -4.01
C THR A 175 -16.02 1.44 -5.24
N LEU A 176 -15.90 0.88 -6.43
CA LEU A 176 -16.18 1.59 -7.69
C LEU A 176 -17.59 2.20 -7.77
N PRO A 177 -18.67 1.54 -7.33
CA PRO A 177 -19.99 2.16 -7.30
C PRO A 177 -20.07 3.42 -6.45
N VAL A 178 -19.37 3.43 -5.30
CA VAL A 178 -19.30 4.61 -4.43
C VAL A 178 -18.49 5.72 -5.09
N ILE A 179 -17.35 5.38 -5.74
CA ILE A 179 -16.54 6.35 -6.50
C ILE A 179 -17.38 7.01 -7.60
N ALA A 180 -18.09 6.20 -8.38
CA ALA A 180 -18.96 6.71 -9.46
C ALA A 180 -20.05 7.65 -8.96
N ALA A 181 -20.69 7.30 -7.85
CA ALA A 181 -21.74 8.12 -7.25
C ALA A 181 -21.20 9.43 -6.64
N MET A 182 -19.94 9.45 -6.19
CA MET A 182 -19.28 10.61 -5.58
C MET A 182 -18.44 11.42 -6.57
N LYS A 183 -18.38 11.06 -7.85
CA LYS A 183 -17.39 11.57 -8.82
C LYS A 183 -17.27 13.09 -8.85
N ASP A 184 -18.39 13.82 -8.80
CA ASP A 184 -18.40 15.28 -8.86
C ASP A 184 -17.82 15.89 -7.58
N THR A 185 -18.18 15.35 -6.41
CA THR A 185 -17.60 15.74 -5.13
C THR A 185 -16.08 15.46 -5.07
N LEU A 186 -15.67 14.29 -5.56
CA LEU A 186 -14.25 13.91 -5.62
C LEU A 186 -13.47 14.80 -6.60
N ALA A 187 -14.03 15.13 -7.75
CA ALA A 187 -13.43 16.04 -8.71
C ALA A 187 -13.26 17.47 -8.15
N ALA A 188 -14.19 17.92 -7.30
CA ALA A 188 -14.13 19.20 -6.61
C ALA A 188 -13.30 19.19 -5.32
N SER A 189 -12.66 18.08 -4.96
CA SER A 189 -11.89 17.96 -3.72
C SER A 189 -10.86 19.08 -3.55
N PRO A 190 -10.81 19.73 -2.36
CA PRO A 190 -9.79 20.73 -2.05
C PRO A 190 -8.41 20.13 -1.70
N VAL A 191 -8.32 18.81 -1.60
CA VAL A 191 -7.10 18.06 -1.23
C VAL A 191 -6.80 16.96 -2.24
N PRO A 192 -5.53 16.51 -2.36
CA PRO A 192 -5.20 15.36 -3.21
C PRO A 192 -5.93 14.10 -2.74
N LEU A 193 -6.34 13.26 -3.69
CA LEU A 193 -6.99 11.98 -3.44
C LEU A 193 -6.04 10.82 -3.74
N VAL A 194 -6.18 9.75 -2.98
CA VAL A 194 -5.48 8.48 -3.23
C VAL A 194 -6.49 7.34 -3.12
N PHE A 195 -6.69 6.58 -4.17
CA PHE A 195 -7.52 5.38 -4.13
C PHE A 195 -6.66 4.14 -3.87
N ASP A 196 -7.06 3.36 -2.87
CA ASP A 196 -6.42 2.07 -2.60
C ASP A 196 -6.78 1.04 -3.67
N HIS A 197 -5.85 0.14 -3.99
CA HIS A 197 -6.09 -1.13 -4.67
C HIS A 197 -6.97 -1.02 -5.91
N TYR A 198 -6.54 -0.23 -6.90
CA TYR A 198 -7.32 -0.01 -8.14
C TYR A 198 -8.76 0.50 -7.88
N GLY A 199 -9.03 1.16 -6.73
CA GLY A 199 -10.38 1.53 -6.29
C GLY A 199 -11.23 0.32 -5.88
N ASN A 200 -10.61 -0.75 -5.41
CA ASN A 200 -11.22 -2.07 -5.16
C ASN A 200 -11.96 -2.62 -6.39
N ALA A 201 -11.38 -2.42 -7.57
CA ALA A 201 -11.85 -3.05 -8.80
C ALA A 201 -11.71 -4.58 -8.70
N ASP A 202 -12.70 -5.29 -9.20
CA ASP A 202 -12.65 -6.73 -9.36
C ASP A 202 -11.78 -7.07 -10.59
N GLU A 203 -10.66 -7.73 -10.36
CA GLU A 203 -9.69 -8.05 -11.40
C GLU A 203 -10.25 -9.02 -12.47
N GLU A 204 -11.21 -9.87 -12.10
CA GLU A 204 -11.80 -10.83 -13.03
C GLU A 204 -12.86 -10.18 -13.94
N ARG A 205 -13.48 -9.08 -13.49
CA ARG A 205 -14.44 -8.30 -14.29
C ARG A 205 -13.77 -7.34 -15.28
N GLY A 206 -12.47 -7.12 -15.12
CA GLY A 206 -11.67 -6.29 -16.03
C GLY A 206 -12.09 -4.83 -16.08
N VAL A 207 -11.67 -4.14 -17.15
CA VAL A 207 -11.81 -2.68 -17.29
C VAL A 207 -13.24 -2.20 -17.59
N GLY A 208 -14.13 -3.08 -18.06
CA GLY A 208 -15.53 -2.76 -18.41
C GLY A 208 -16.49 -2.70 -17.23
N GLN A 209 -16.02 -2.93 -16.00
CA GLN A 209 -16.87 -2.94 -14.84
C GLN A 209 -17.39 -1.54 -14.48
N PRO A 210 -18.64 -1.43 -13.96
CA PRO A 210 -19.25 -0.14 -13.61
C PRO A 210 -18.40 0.64 -12.60
N GLY A 211 -18.21 1.94 -12.87
CA GLY A 211 -17.46 2.86 -12.01
C GLY A 211 -15.96 2.90 -12.27
N PHE A 212 -15.37 1.93 -13.00
CA PHE A 212 -13.94 1.96 -13.29
C PHE A 212 -13.56 3.13 -14.21
N SER A 213 -14.42 3.45 -15.20
CA SER A 213 -14.24 4.63 -16.06
C SER A 213 -14.25 5.96 -15.30
N ASP A 214 -15.05 6.06 -14.22
CA ASP A 214 -15.08 7.26 -13.37
C ASP A 214 -13.78 7.42 -12.59
N LEU A 215 -13.23 6.31 -12.06
CA LEU A 215 -11.89 6.31 -11.45
C LEU A 215 -10.82 6.72 -12.45
N VAL A 216 -10.82 6.14 -13.67
CA VAL A 216 -9.88 6.48 -14.74
C VAL A 216 -9.96 7.98 -15.09
N ASN A 217 -11.16 8.57 -15.15
CA ASN A 217 -11.35 10.00 -15.42
C ASN A 217 -10.78 10.89 -14.30
N LEU A 218 -10.94 10.51 -13.03
CA LEU A 218 -10.32 11.21 -11.89
C LEU A 218 -8.79 11.15 -11.95
N VAL A 219 -8.20 10.02 -12.35
CA VAL A 219 -6.75 9.88 -12.58
C VAL A 219 -6.31 10.74 -13.75
N LYS A 220 -7.00 10.66 -14.89
CA LYS A 220 -6.70 11.42 -16.10
C LYS A 220 -6.71 12.94 -15.87
N SER A 221 -7.66 13.44 -15.07
CA SER A 221 -7.75 14.86 -14.70
C SER A 221 -6.62 15.33 -13.77
N GLY A 222 -5.83 14.41 -13.20
CA GLY A 222 -4.78 14.71 -12.24
C GLY A 222 -5.29 14.94 -10.79
N LYS A 223 -6.58 14.74 -10.52
CA LYS A 223 -7.18 14.90 -9.19
C LYS A 223 -6.85 13.77 -8.23
N ALA A 224 -6.68 12.55 -8.75
CA ALA A 224 -6.51 11.37 -7.93
C ALA A 224 -5.25 10.59 -8.28
N TYR A 225 -4.59 10.09 -7.24
CA TYR A 225 -3.63 9.01 -7.33
C TYR A 225 -4.34 7.66 -7.16
N VAL A 226 -3.78 6.61 -7.74
CA VAL A 226 -4.22 5.22 -7.50
C VAL A 226 -3.03 4.37 -7.10
N LYS A 227 -3.23 3.54 -6.07
CA LYS A 227 -2.28 2.49 -5.68
C LYS A 227 -2.55 1.24 -6.52
N ILE A 228 -1.59 0.88 -7.36
CA ILE A 228 -1.61 -0.40 -8.08
C ILE A 228 -1.03 -1.48 -7.18
N SER A 229 -1.82 -1.93 -6.22
CA SER A 229 -1.47 -2.92 -5.20
C SER A 229 -2.47 -4.08 -5.20
N VAL A 230 -1.95 -5.30 -5.16
CA VAL A 230 -2.76 -6.52 -5.20
C VAL A 230 -3.36 -6.81 -3.83
N THR A 231 -4.66 -7.08 -3.79
CA THR A 231 -5.39 -7.47 -2.57
C THR A 231 -5.92 -8.90 -2.62
N ALA A 232 -5.66 -9.61 -3.71
CA ALA A 232 -6.02 -11.03 -3.84
C ALA A 232 -5.15 -11.90 -2.92
N GLY A 233 -5.72 -13.01 -2.46
CA GLY A 233 -4.97 -14.04 -1.75
C GLY A 233 -3.88 -14.69 -2.62
N PRO A 234 -3.14 -15.68 -2.08
CA PRO A 234 -2.04 -16.34 -2.79
C PRO A 234 -2.52 -16.95 -4.10
N ARG A 235 -1.82 -16.65 -5.20
CA ARG A 235 -2.10 -17.16 -6.55
C ARG A 235 -0.80 -17.53 -7.26
N GLN A 236 -0.87 -18.40 -8.26
CA GLN A 236 0.28 -18.75 -9.10
C GLN A 236 0.73 -17.57 -9.98
N ASN A 237 -0.20 -16.69 -10.35
CA ASN A 237 0.08 -15.44 -11.04
C ASN A 237 -1.00 -14.40 -10.73
N TYR A 238 -0.72 -13.14 -11.05
CA TYR A 238 -1.64 -12.02 -10.85
C TYR A 238 -1.89 -11.26 -12.17
N ALA A 239 -1.83 -11.96 -13.32
CA ALA A 239 -1.95 -11.37 -14.65
C ALA A 239 -3.32 -10.68 -14.89
N TYR A 240 -4.35 -11.05 -14.14
CA TYR A 240 -5.68 -10.42 -14.19
C TYR A 240 -5.66 -8.92 -13.87
N PHE A 241 -4.69 -8.46 -13.10
CA PHE A 241 -4.52 -7.02 -12.81
C PHE A 241 -3.92 -6.23 -13.98
N THR A 242 -3.34 -6.88 -14.98
CA THR A 242 -2.63 -6.21 -16.08
C THR A 242 -3.49 -5.21 -16.85
N PRO A 243 -4.73 -5.53 -17.29
CA PRO A 243 -5.55 -4.57 -18.02
C PRO A 243 -5.92 -3.33 -17.17
N LEU A 244 -6.19 -3.54 -15.87
CA LEU A 244 -6.51 -2.45 -14.94
C LEU A 244 -5.30 -1.53 -14.74
N ALA A 245 -4.11 -2.10 -14.49
CA ALA A 245 -2.88 -1.36 -14.32
C ALA A 245 -2.52 -0.54 -15.56
N GLN A 246 -2.55 -1.18 -16.73
CA GLN A 246 -2.19 -0.52 -18.00
C GLN A 246 -3.15 0.62 -18.34
N MET A 247 -4.46 0.47 -18.11
CA MET A 247 -5.43 1.54 -18.37
C MET A 247 -5.22 2.74 -17.44
N LEU A 248 -4.93 2.52 -16.17
CA LEU A 248 -4.66 3.59 -15.21
C LEU A 248 -3.32 4.30 -15.52
N ILE A 249 -2.27 3.54 -15.86
CA ILE A 249 -0.96 4.10 -16.26
C ILE A 249 -1.11 4.94 -17.53
N ALA A 250 -1.84 4.45 -18.53
CA ALA A 250 -2.10 5.18 -19.77
C ALA A 250 -2.94 6.44 -19.55
N ALA A 251 -3.85 6.45 -18.57
CA ALA A 251 -4.64 7.62 -18.24
C ALA A 251 -3.78 8.77 -17.70
N ASN A 252 -2.90 8.49 -16.74
CA ASN A 252 -1.95 9.48 -16.21
C ASN A 252 -0.88 8.79 -15.33
N VAL A 253 0.26 8.49 -15.90
CA VAL A 253 1.37 7.85 -15.18
C VAL A 253 1.83 8.64 -13.95
N ASP A 254 1.72 9.97 -13.95
CA ASP A 254 2.14 10.84 -12.83
C ASP A 254 1.19 10.76 -11.62
N ARG A 255 0.17 9.93 -11.69
CA ARG A 255 -0.81 9.69 -10.63
C ARG A 255 -0.88 8.22 -10.18
N ILE A 256 0.10 7.41 -10.56
CA ILE A 256 0.16 6.00 -10.17
C ILE A 256 1.28 5.79 -9.16
N VAL A 257 0.98 5.08 -8.08
CA VAL A 257 1.96 4.62 -7.09
C VAL A 257 1.78 3.12 -6.85
N TRP A 258 2.86 2.44 -6.51
CA TRP A 258 2.87 1.01 -6.26
C TRP A 258 2.88 0.71 -4.76
N GLY A 259 2.34 -0.44 -4.35
CA GLY A 259 2.42 -0.91 -2.98
C GLY A 259 2.16 -2.41 -2.87
N THR A 260 2.70 -3.05 -1.85
CA THR A 260 2.51 -4.48 -1.60
C THR A 260 1.13 -4.80 -1.03
N ASN A 261 0.61 -3.96 -0.17
CA ASN A 261 -0.45 -4.29 0.80
C ASN A 261 0.04 -5.27 1.91
N TRP A 262 1.37 -5.40 2.08
CA TRP A 262 1.91 -6.21 3.18
C TRP A 262 1.34 -5.75 4.54
N PRO A 263 0.96 -6.63 5.46
CA PRO A 263 1.22 -8.06 5.50
C PRO A 263 0.09 -8.92 4.90
N HIS A 264 -0.71 -8.41 3.99
CA HIS A 264 -1.81 -9.09 3.31
C HIS A 264 -2.88 -9.61 4.28
N PRO A 265 -3.55 -8.72 5.03
CA PRO A 265 -4.56 -9.13 6.00
C PRO A 265 -5.73 -9.81 5.30
N ASN A 266 -6.09 -11.00 5.75
CA ASN A 266 -7.29 -11.67 5.33
C ASN A 266 -8.49 -11.10 6.10
N SER A 267 -9.21 -10.17 5.50
CA SER A 267 -10.41 -9.55 6.08
C SER A 267 -11.72 -10.15 5.55
N VAL A 268 -11.65 -11.09 4.60
CA VAL A 268 -12.82 -11.64 3.91
C VAL A 268 -13.70 -12.47 4.86
N ASP A 269 -13.06 -13.32 5.67
CA ASP A 269 -13.74 -14.16 6.65
C ASP A 269 -13.87 -13.49 8.01
N GLY A 270 -14.04 -12.17 8.01
CA GLY A 270 -13.91 -11.27 9.15
C GLY A 270 -14.44 -11.80 10.47
N SER A 271 -13.54 -12.10 11.40
CA SER A 271 -13.88 -12.50 12.77
C SER A 271 -13.22 -11.54 13.77
N THR A 272 -14.01 -11.04 14.72
CA THR A 272 -13.50 -10.22 15.82
C THR A 272 -13.00 -11.05 17.00
N THR A 273 -13.35 -12.34 17.03
CA THR A 273 -13.04 -13.28 18.15
C THR A 273 -11.98 -14.31 17.79
N LYS A 274 -11.78 -14.58 16.49
CA LYS A 274 -10.74 -15.50 16.00
C LYS A 274 -9.68 -14.71 15.25
N VAL A 275 -8.43 -15.11 15.42
CA VAL A 275 -7.32 -14.55 14.66
C VAL A 275 -7.40 -15.08 13.22
N ASN A 276 -7.42 -14.16 12.26
CA ASN A 276 -7.39 -14.47 10.84
C ASN A 276 -5.93 -14.58 10.37
N PRO A 277 -5.51 -15.72 9.82
CA PRO A 277 -4.17 -15.88 9.27
C PRO A 277 -3.91 -14.85 8.15
N LEU A 278 -2.68 -14.36 8.09
CA LEU A 278 -2.23 -13.52 6.99
C LEU A 278 -2.10 -14.33 5.70
N TRP A 279 -2.49 -13.77 4.58
CA TRP A 279 -2.29 -14.39 3.29
C TRP A 279 -0.79 -14.43 2.95
N GLN A 280 -0.32 -15.58 2.48
CA GLN A 280 1.07 -15.79 2.08
C GLN A 280 1.25 -15.42 0.61
N VAL A 281 1.25 -14.12 0.31
CA VAL A 281 1.45 -13.57 -1.04
C VAL A 281 2.95 -13.47 -1.32
N ASP A 282 3.39 -13.79 -2.53
CA ASP A 282 4.75 -13.60 -3.00
C ASP A 282 4.89 -12.22 -3.64
N ASP A 283 5.34 -11.23 -2.86
CA ASP A 283 5.51 -9.85 -3.33
C ASP A 283 6.59 -9.70 -4.39
N GLY A 284 7.55 -10.63 -4.46
CA GLY A 284 8.52 -10.66 -5.55
C GLY A 284 7.85 -11.00 -6.89
N LEU A 285 6.92 -11.97 -6.88
CA LEU A 285 6.12 -12.31 -8.06
C LEU A 285 5.23 -11.14 -8.47
N VAL A 286 4.57 -10.47 -7.51
CA VAL A 286 3.70 -9.31 -7.77
C VAL A 286 4.51 -8.15 -8.36
N LEU A 287 5.65 -7.82 -7.78
CA LEU A 287 6.51 -6.73 -8.27
C LEU A 287 7.02 -7.00 -9.69
N ASN A 288 7.31 -8.25 -10.02
CA ASN A 288 7.77 -8.68 -11.34
C ASN A 288 6.72 -8.50 -12.47
N LEU A 289 5.47 -8.14 -12.15
CA LEU A 289 4.48 -7.73 -13.14
C LEU A 289 4.70 -6.30 -13.64
N LEU A 290 5.42 -5.47 -12.88
CA LEU A 290 5.58 -4.06 -13.21
C LEU A 290 6.24 -3.82 -14.59
N PRO A 291 7.25 -4.59 -15.06
CA PRO A 291 7.74 -4.49 -16.44
C PRO A 291 6.71 -4.79 -17.52
N THR A 292 5.71 -5.64 -17.24
CA THR A 292 4.59 -5.90 -18.15
C THR A 292 3.60 -4.72 -18.16
N TRP A 293 3.36 -4.09 -17.01
CA TRP A 293 2.46 -2.94 -16.88
C TRP A 293 3.08 -1.65 -17.41
N ALA A 294 4.40 -1.48 -17.21
CA ALA A 294 5.21 -0.33 -17.57
C ALA A 294 6.54 -0.79 -18.16
N PRO A 295 6.61 -1.08 -19.48
CA PRO A 295 7.79 -1.68 -20.12
C PRO A 295 9.05 -0.80 -20.07
N ASP A 296 8.89 0.53 -20.14
CA ASP A 296 10.04 1.43 -20.08
C ASP A 296 10.47 1.78 -18.63
N ALA A 297 11.78 1.93 -18.44
CA ALA A 297 12.37 2.19 -17.11
C ALA A 297 11.97 3.57 -16.56
N ALA A 298 11.72 4.57 -17.40
CA ALA A 298 11.35 5.91 -16.96
C ALA A 298 9.93 5.90 -16.36
N THR A 299 8.98 5.18 -16.97
CA THR A 299 7.64 4.96 -16.41
C THR A 299 7.69 4.22 -15.08
N ARG A 300 8.50 3.15 -14.97
CA ARG A 300 8.68 2.46 -13.69
C ARG A 300 9.28 3.35 -12.61
N LYS A 301 10.25 4.21 -12.97
CA LYS A 301 10.81 5.18 -12.03
C LYS A 301 9.77 6.19 -11.55
N LYS A 302 8.90 6.69 -12.43
CA LYS A 302 7.79 7.56 -12.02
C LYS A 302 6.89 6.87 -10.98
N ILE A 303 6.47 5.63 -11.26
CA ILE A 303 5.56 4.86 -10.40
C ILE A 303 6.20 4.54 -9.04
N LEU A 304 7.46 4.09 -9.04
CA LEU A 304 8.14 3.62 -7.83
C LEU A 304 8.80 4.75 -7.02
N VAL A 305 9.19 5.85 -7.66
CA VAL A 305 10.02 6.87 -7.00
C VAL A 305 9.39 8.26 -7.04
N ASP A 306 9.19 8.81 -8.24
CA ASP A 306 8.95 10.24 -8.40
C ASP A 306 7.56 10.65 -7.88
N ASN A 307 6.55 9.82 -8.14
CA ASN A 307 5.18 10.06 -7.68
C ASN A 307 5.05 9.92 -6.16
N ALA A 308 5.71 8.90 -5.58
CA ALA A 308 5.77 8.73 -4.14
C ALA A 308 6.48 9.91 -3.47
N ALA A 309 7.60 10.37 -4.03
CA ALA A 309 8.33 11.53 -3.51
C ALA A 309 7.46 12.79 -3.52
N ARG A 310 6.74 13.04 -4.62
CA ARG A 310 5.84 14.19 -4.76
C ARG A 310 4.64 14.12 -3.80
N LEU A 311 4.01 12.95 -3.67
CA LEU A 311 2.80 12.78 -2.87
C LEU A 311 3.09 12.80 -1.37
N TYR A 312 4.16 12.14 -0.95
CA TYR A 312 4.46 11.92 0.47
C TYR A 312 5.62 12.78 1.00
N GLY A 313 6.29 13.55 0.14
CA GLY A 313 7.37 14.46 0.55
C GLY A 313 8.62 13.72 1.03
N PHE A 314 9.12 12.79 0.21
CA PHE A 314 10.43 12.16 0.44
C PHE A 314 11.56 12.99 -0.13
#